data_dd000c5dff5dc7e5714f0ce377de1611
#
_entry.id   dd000c5dff5dc7e5714f0ce377de1611
#
_cell.length_a   1.000
_cell.length_b   1.000
_cell.length_c   1.000
_cell.angle_alpha   90.00
_cell.angle_beta   90.00
_cell.angle_gamma   90.00
#
_symmetry.space_group_name_H-M   'P 1'
#
loop_
_entity.id
_entity.type
_entity.pdbx_description
1 polymer ?
#
loop_
_entity_poly.entity_id
_entity_poly.type
_entity_poly.pdbx_seq_one_letter_code
_entity_poly.pdbx_strand_id
1 'polypeptide(L)'
;MQRQDEALSVPTPPEFLPANSSLVDNLPLTLPNTLSVSKIKGITVIVTLAGISFLNTMGSGILIAALPRIASDVELSDALILWPAAVYALAAGCLLLIFGAAADAIGAKIVWITGSYLFVVFTVALGLANTGLQVILFRTFLGVAISMCLPTAVSLITNTFPKGTWRNVAFAMNGMGQPLGYALGLVLGGIFTDSIGWRWAYYMMAIINFVLSTASIWSLPDMKPRGEKRWTKRLAEDIDWAGAAIMSVALGLLFYVPHVDELSDEQGTTGVDPE
;
A
#
# COMPACT_ATOMS: atom_id res chain seq x y z
N MET A 1 -47.04 -38.37 50.73
CA MET A 1 -46.55 -37.12 50.08
C MET A 1 -45.03 -37.19 50.12
N GLN A 2 -44.47 -37.93 49.08
CA GLN A 2 -43.06 -38.16 48.93
C GLN A 2 -42.62 -37.31 47.75
N ARG A 3 -41.71 -36.37 47.99
CA ARG A 3 -41.04 -35.59 46.94
C ARG A 3 -39.68 -36.24 46.73
N GLN A 4 -39.49 -36.85 45.57
CA GLN A 4 -38.23 -37.38 45.11
C GLN A 4 -37.30 -36.22 44.79
N ASP A 5 -36.15 -36.19 45.47
CA ASP A 5 -34.99 -35.36 45.12
C ASP A 5 -34.25 -36.01 43.96
N GLU A 6 -34.45 -35.46 42.75
CA GLU A 6 -33.70 -35.83 41.57
C GLU A 6 -32.39 -35.07 41.59
N ALA A 7 -31.34 -35.73 42.07
CA ALA A 7 -29.98 -35.23 42.08
C ALA A 7 -29.47 -35.08 40.65
N LEU A 8 -29.22 -33.85 40.24
CA LEU A 8 -28.57 -33.48 38.98
C LEU A 8 -27.15 -34.08 38.97
N SER A 9 -26.95 -35.17 38.25
CA SER A 9 -25.63 -35.76 37.99
C SER A 9 -24.83 -34.83 37.06
N VAL A 10 -23.83 -34.14 37.62
CA VAL A 10 -22.84 -33.40 36.88
C VAL A 10 -21.99 -34.40 36.07
N PRO A 11 -21.87 -34.25 34.73
CA PRO A 11 -21.00 -35.14 33.95
C PRO A 11 -19.54 -34.93 34.39
N THR A 12 -18.89 -36.03 34.76
CA THR A 12 -17.46 -36.07 35.05
C THR A 12 -16.66 -35.63 33.82
N PRO A 13 -15.62 -34.79 33.97
CA PRO A 13 -14.75 -34.43 32.87
C PRO A 13 -14.08 -35.67 32.28
N PRO A 14 -13.84 -35.69 30.95
CA PRO A 14 -13.17 -36.84 30.33
C PRO A 14 -11.79 -37.03 30.98
N GLU A 15 -11.57 -38.25 31.42
CA GLU A 15 -10.30 -38.74 32.00
C GLU A 15 -9.22 -38.56 30.95
N PHE A 16 -8.26 -37.64 31.20
CA PHE A 16 -7.09 -37.44 30.33
C PHE A 16 -6.28 -38.74 30.38
N LEU A 17 -6.29 -39.51 29.29
CA LEU A 17 -5.40 -40.65 29.10
C LEU A 17 -3.97 -40.17 29.35
N PRO A 18 -3.16 -40.91 30.14
CA PRO A 18 -1.77 -40.54 30.36
C PRO A 18 -1.05 -40.48 29.03
N ALA A 19 -0.45 -39.31 28.75
CA ALA A 19 0.34 -39.11 27.54
C ALA A 19 1.42 -40.19 27.49
N ASN A 20 1.31 -41.07 26.49
CA ASN A 20 2.28 -42.15 26.25
C ASN A 20 3.60 -41.48 25.87
N SER A 21 4.51 -41.33 26.83
CA SER A 21 5.80 -40.66 26.66
C SER A 21 6.63 -41.21 25.50
N SER A 22 6.43 -42.52 25.17
CA SER A 22 7.09 -43.17 24.06
C SER A 22 6.66 -42.71 22.65
N LEU A 23 5.47 -42.06 22.54
CA LEU A 23 5.02 -41.45 21.27
C LEU A 23 5.61 -40.05 21.04
N VAL A 24 5.97 -39.36 22.12
CA VAL A 24 6.59 -38.03 22.03
C VAL A 24 8.07 -38.12 21.63
N ASP A 25 8.78 -39.18 22.10
CA ASP A 25 10.20 -39.38 21.81
C ASP A 25 10.46 -39.84 20.37
N ASN A 26 9.46 -40.40 19.68
CA ASN A 26 9.58 -40.87 18.29
C ASN A 26 9.00 -39.90 17.24
N LEU A 27 8.50 -38.75 17.64
CA LEU A 27 8.18 -37.71 16.67
C LEU A 27 9.50 -37.16 16.13
N PRO A 28 9.78 -37.29 14.81
CA PRO A 28 10.93 -36.61 14.26
C PRO A 28 10.65 -35.09 14.41
N LEU A 29 11.33 -34.46 15.38
CA LEU A 29 11.44 -33.01 15.49
C LEU A 29 12.27 -32.50 14.29
N THR A 30 11.90 -32.86 13.09
CA THR A 30 12.24 -32.11 11.91
C THR A 30 11.40 -30.84 11.99
N LEU A 31 11.84 -29.90 12.85
CA LEU A 31 11.49 -28.49 12.67
C LEU A 31 11.66 -28.23 11.17
N PRO A 32 10.59 -27.76 10.47
CA PRO A 32 10.74 -27.43 9.07
C PRO A 32 11.94 -26.49 8.99
N ASN A 33 12.91 -26.90 8.18
CA ASN A 33 14.15 -26.19 7.93
C ASN A 33 13.78 -24.73 7.68
N THR A 34 13.82 -23.91 8.72
CA THR A 34 13.59 -22.48 8.61
C THR A 34 14.72 -22.04 7.70
N LEU A 35 14.38 -21.76 6.44
CA LEU A 35 15.30 -21.17 5.49
C LEU A 35 15.91 -19.96 6.21
N SER A 36 17.10 -20.14 6.73
CA SER A 36 17.86 -19.11 7.41
C SER A 36 18.17 -18.08 6.32
N VAL A 37 17.26 -17.13 6.14
CA VAL A 37 17.48 -16.01 5.24
C VAL A 37 18.74 -15.34 5.77
N SER A 38 19.80 -15.30 4.97
CA SER A 38 21.02 -14.61 5.33
C SER A 38 20.66 -13.23 5.89
N LYS A 39 21.23 -12.87 7.04
CA LYS A 39 20.91 -11.59 7.71
C LYS A 39 20.97 -10.40 6.75
N ILE A 40 21.93 -10.41 5.83
CA ILE A 40 22.10 -9.37 4.80
C ILE A 40 20.88 -9.35 3.87
N LYS A 41 20.44 -10.49 3.35
CA LYS A 41 19.23 -10.56 2.49
C LYS A 41 17.98 -10.09 3.24
N GLY A 42 17.82 -10.47 4.51
CA GLY A 42 16.70 -10.03 5.32
C GLY A 42 16.67 -8.51 5.51
N ILE A 43 17.82 -7.90 5.83
CA ILE A 43 17.96 -6.45 5.97
C ILE A 43 17.64 -5.75 4.62
N THR A 44 18.18 -6.27 3.50
CA THR A 44 17.93 -5.67 2.18
C THR A 44 16.45 -5.73 1.82
N VAL A 45 15.76 -6.82 2.12
CA VAL A 45 14.29 -6.93 1.92
C VAL A 45 13.55 -5.87 2.75
N ILE A 46 13.89 -5.71 4.03
CA ILE A 46 13.25 -4.70 4.89
C ILE A 46 13.51 -3.29 4.34
N VAL A 47 14.75 -2.97 3.99
CA VAL A 47 15.13 -1.65 3.46
C VAL A 47 14.42 -1.33 2.14
N THR A 48 14.32 -2.30 1.23
CA THR A 48 13.63 -2.07 -0.05
C THR A 48 12.13 -1.89 0.14
N LEU A 49 11.47 -2.73 0.94
CA LEU A 49 10.03 -2.64 1.16
C LEU A 49 9.66 -1.37 1.95
N ALA A 50 10.32 -1.11 3.07
CA ALA A 50 10.08 0.08 3.87
C ALA A 50 10.51 1.36 3.16
N GLY A 51 11.63 1.32 2.42
CA GLY A 51 12.15 2.45 1.66
C GLY A 51 11.21 2.92 0.56
N ILE A 52 10.61 2.00 -0.22
CA ILE A 52 9.63 2.36 -1.25
C ILE A 52 8.35 2.91 -0.62
N SER A 53 7.87 2.34 0.48
CA SER A 53 6.73 2.87 1.23
C SER A 53 7.01 4.28 1.79
N PHE A 54 8.23 4.50 2.31
CA PHE A 54 8.71 5.80 2.76
C PHE A 54 8.75 6.85 1.64
N LEU A 55 9.35 6.52 0.49
CA LEU A 55 9.44 7.42 -0.67
C LEU A 55 8.05 7.77 -1.23
N ASN A 56 7.14 6.81 -1.21
CA ASN A 56 5.78 7.03 -1.66
C ASN A 56 5.07 8.11 -0.82
N THR A 57 5.12 8.03 0.50
CA THR A 57 4.52 9.03 1.38
C THR A 57 5.30 10.34 1.39
N MET A 58 6.62 10.28 1.21
CA MET A 58 7.46 11.47 1.02
C MET A 58 7.02 12.27 -0.21
N GLY A 59 6.67 11.60 -1.32
CA GLY A 59 6.14 12.26 -2.52
C GLY A 59 4.80 12.96 -2.30
N SER A 60 3.97 12.45 -1.39
CA SER A 60 2.73 13.12 -0.98
C SER A 60 3.02 14.35 -0.11
N GLY A 61 3.99 14.26 0.81
CA GLY A 61 4.43 15.41 1.59
C GLY A 61 5.03 16.53 0.73
N ILE A 62 5.89 16.18 -0.25
CA ILE A 62 6.45 17.13 -1.22
C ILE A 62 5.34 17.82 -2.01
N LEU A 63 4.31 17.06 -2.45
CA LEU A 63 3.19 17.67 -3.16
C LEU A 63 2.51 18.76 -2.33
N ILE A 64 2.14 18.43 -1.09
CA ILE A 64 1.40 19.37 -0.23
C ILE A 64 2.22 20.65 0.04
N ALA A 65 3.51 20.50 0.34
CA ALA A 65 4.39 21.65 0.59
C ALA A 65 4.61 22.51 -0.65
N ALA A 66 4.74 21.89 -1.82
CA ALA A 66 5.00 22.58 -3.08
C ALA A 66 3.72 22.96 -3.85
N LEU A 67 2.53 22.59 -3.36
CA LEU A 67 1.26 22.71 -4.08
C LEU A 67 0.96 24.13 -4.61
N PRO A 68 1.13 25.21 -3.82
CA PRO A 68 0.90 26.56 -4.34
C PRO A 68 1.83 26.92 -5.51
N ARG A 69 3.10 26.49 -5.42
CA ARG A 69 4.07 26.76 -6.47
C ARG A 69 3.80 25.91 -7.71
N ILE A 70 3.45 24.63 -7.52
CA ILE A 70 3.06 23.75 -8.61
C ILE A 70 1.85 24.33 -9.34
N ALA A 71 0.80 24.72 -8.61
CA ALA A 71 -0.40 25.30 -9.19
C ALA A 71 -0.11 26.55 -10.06
N SER A 72 0.76 27.43 -9.57
CA SER A 72 1.22 28.61 -10.32
C SER A 72 2.02 28.24 -11.57
N ASP A 73 2.96 27.26 -11.46
CA ASP A 73 3.86 26.88 -12.56
C ASP A 73 3.15 26.13 -13.70
N VAL A 74 2.05 25.42 -13.41
CA VAL A 74 1.30 24.61 -14.39
C VAL A 74 -0.09 25.17 -14.71
N GLU A 75 -0.35 26.41 -14.30
CA GLU A 75 -1.62 27.14 -14.52
C GLU A 75 -2.84 26.33 -14.08
N LEU A 76 -2.77 25.72 -12.87
CA LEU A 76 -3.87 24.96 -12.30
C LEU A 76 -4.88 25.92 -11.68
N SER A 77 -6.16 25.80 -12.03
CA SER A 77 -7.21 26.64 -11.43
C SER A 77 -7.41 26.33 -9.95
N ASP A 78 -7.84 27.31 -9.16
CA ASP A 78 -8.06 27.17 -7.71
C ASP A 78 -9.03 26.03 -7.39
N ALA A 79 -10.07 25.84 -8.20
CA ALA A 79 -11.02 24.75 -8.07
C ALA A 79 -10.39 23.34 -8.23
N LEU A 80 -9.25 23.24 -8.89
CA LEU A 80 -8.57 21.96 -9.14
C LEU A 80 -7.32 21.75 -8.28
N ILE A 81 -7.00 22.68 -7.39
CA ILE A 81 -5.73 22.66 -6.64
C ILE A 81 -5.55 21.40 -5.78
N LEU A 82 -6.61 20.87 -5.19
CA LEU A 82 -6.60 19.68 -4.35
C LEU A 82 -6.70 18.35 -5.13
N TRP A 83 -7.08 18.44 -6.42
CA TRP A 83 -7.29 17.24 -7.24
C TRP A 83 -6.07 16.33 -7.38
N PRO A 84 -4.83 16.82 -7.52
CA PRO A 84 -3.65 15.95 -7.58
C PRO A 84 -3.46 15.07 -6.35
N ALA A 85 -3.87 15.50 -5.17
CA ALA A 85 -3.84 14.69 -3.95
C ALA A 85 -5.03 13.73 -3.88
N ALA A 86 -6.23 14.21 -4.23
CA ALA A 86 -7.47 13.43 -4.18
C ALA A 86 -7.45 12.23 -5.14
N VAL A 87 -7.10 12.45 -6.41
CA VAL A 87 -7.09 11.38 -7.44
C VAL A 87 -6.03 10.31 -7.14
N TYR A 88 -4.91 10.69 -6.53
CA TYR A 88 -3.89 9.76 -6.09
C TYR A 88 -4.46 8.80 -5.02
N ALA A 89 -5.10 9.34 -3.98
CA ALA A 89 -5.70 8.55 -2.90
C ALA A 89 -6.85 7.69 -3.41
N LEU A 90 -7.69 8.23 -4.29
CA LEU A 90 -8.80 7.53 -4.92
C LEU A 90 -8.31 6.33 -5.74
N ALA A 91 -7.35 6.55 -6.65
CA ALA A 91 -6.78 5.49 -7.48
C ALA A 91 -6.10 4.41 -6.61
N ALA A 92 -5.37 4.81 -5.58
CA ALA A 92 -4.73 3.89 -4.64
C ALA A 92 -5.76 3.02 -3.89
N GLY A 93 -6.82 3.62 -3.38
CA GLY A 93 -7.87 2.93 -2.62
C GLY A 93 -8.71 1.99 -3.50
N CYS A 94 -9.18 2.46 -4.65
CA CYS A 94 -10.02 1.68 -5.56
C CYS A 94 -9.34 0.41 -6.09
N LEU A 95 -8.04 0.48 -6.37
CA LEU A 95 -7.32 -0.60 -7.00
C LEU A 95 -6.59 -1.54 -6.03
N LEU A 96 -6.54 -1.18 -4.75
CA LEU A 96 -5.79 -1.92 -3.72
C LEU A 96 -6.25 -3.39 -3.61
N LEU A 97 -7.55 -3.64 -3.60
CA LEU A 97 -8.12 -4.99 -3.51
C LEU A 97 -7.87 -5.79 -4.79
N ILE A 98 -7.99 -5.15 -5.95
CA ILE A 98 -7.77 -5.79 -7.25
C ILE A 98 -6.32 -6.26 -7.37
N PHE A 99 -5.35 -5.38 -7.05
CA PHE A 99 -3.94 -5.75 -7.12
C PHE A 99 -3.49 -6.66 -5.98
N GLY A 100 -4.18 -6.64 -4.84
CA GLY A 100 -3.99 -7.64 -3.78
C GLY A 100 -4.33 -9.05 -4.30
N ALA A 101 -5.49 -9.23 -4.90
CA ALA A 101 -5.91 -10.49 -5.49
C ALA A 101 -5.04 -10.89 -6.71
N ALA A 102 -4.63 -9.91 -7.53
CA ALA A 102 -3.69 -10.15 -8.63
C ALA A 102 -2.32 -10.65 -8.12
N ALA A 103 -1.85 -10.12 -7.00
CA ALA A 103 -0.60 -10.55 -6.37
C ALA A 103 -0.66 -12.00 -5.87
N ASP A 104 -1.81 -12.43 -5.36
CA ASP A 104 -2.03 -13.83 -4.95
C ASP A 104 -2.10 -14.77 -6.16
N ALA A 105 -2.59 -14.30 -7.31
CA ALA A 105 -2.74 -15.08 -8.53
C ALA A 105 -1.43 -15.20 -9.34
N ILE A 106 -0.69 -14.09 -9.49
CA ILE A 106 0.50 -13.99 -10.36
C ILE A 106 1.78 -14.16 -9.56
N GLY A 107 1.77 -13.73 -8.30
CA GLY A 107 2.90 -13.73 -7.39
C GLY A 107 3.29 -12.32 -6.92
N ALA A 108 3.40 -12.14 -5.62
CA ALA A 108 3.63 -10.84 -5.00
C ALA A 108 4.91 -10.14 -5.46
N LYS A 109 6.00 -10.89 -5.76
CA LYS A 109 7.26 -10.33 -6.25
C LYS A 109 7.10 -9.61 -7.59
N ILE A 110 6.40 -10.24 -8.54
CA ILE A 110 6.23 -9.67 -9.89
C ILE A 110 5.40 -8.40 -9.80
N VAL A 111 4.27 -8.44 -9.08
CA VAL A 111 3.39 -7.28 -8.91
C VAL A 111 4.12 -6.14 -8.20
N TRP A 112 4.89 -6.44 -7.14
CA TRP A 112 5.72 -5.45 -6.46
C TRP A 112 6.74 -4.78 -7.37
N ILE A 113 7.53 -5.56 -8.10
CA ILE A 113 8.56 -5.04 -9.01
C ILE A 113 7.91 -4.17 -10.09
N THR A 114 6.83 -4.64 -10.71
CA THR A 114 6.11 -3.87 -11.73
C THR A 114 5.58 -2.57 -11.15
N GLY A 115 4.94 -2.59 -9.97
CA GLY A 115 4.44 -1.39 -9.30
C GLY A 115 5.55 -0.41 -8.94
N SER A 116 6.69 -0.88 -8.43
CA SER A 116 7.82 -0.01 -8.06
C SER A 116 8.48 0.66 -9.26
N TYR A 117 8.64 -0.03 -10.39
CA TYR A 117 9.14 0.60 -11.61
C TYR A 117 8.13 1.56 -12.25
N LEU A 118 6.84 1.21 -12.22
CA LEU A 118 5.78 2.11 -12.65
C LEU A 118 5.80 3.41 -11.83
N PHE A 119 6.03 3.29 -10.52
CA PHE A 119 6.18 4.44 -9.64
C PHE A 119 7.39 5.31 -10.04
N VAL A 120 8.54 4.71 -10.39
CA VAL A 120 9.71 5.46 -10.90
C VAL A 120 9.35 6.24 -12.15
N VAL A 121 8.76 5.56 -13.15
CA VAL A 121 8.43 6.19 -14.44
C VAL A 121 7.49 7.39 -14.25
N PHE A 122 6.41 7.22 -13.49
CA PHE A 122 5.45 8.30 -13.28
C PHE A 122 5.95 9.39 -12.33
N THR A 123 6.90 9.09 -11.44
CA THR A 123 7.57 10.11 -10.62
C THR A 123 8.46 11.01 -11.51
N VAL A 124 9.19 10.44 -12.47
CA VAL A 124 9.95 11.22 -13.46
C VAL A 124 9.00 12.03 -14.34
N ALA A 125 7.93 11.40 -14.85
CA ALA A 125 6.93 12.06 -15.67
C ALA A 125 6.28 13.26 -14.96
N LEU A 126 6.01 13.11 -13.65
CA LEU A 126 5.48 14.20 -12.82
C LEU A 126 6.45 15.39 -12.74
N GLY A 127 7.75 15.12 -12.60
CA GLY A 127 8.79 16.17 -12.65
C GLY A 127 8.87 16.89 -14.00
N LEU A 128 8.46 16.23 -15.10
CA LEU A 128 8.41 16.80 -16.45
C LEU A 128 7.06 17.46 -16.80
N ALA A 129 6.08 17.44 -15.89
CA ALA A 129 4.75 18.00 -16.16
C ALA A 129 4.81 19.51 -16.38
N ASN A 130 4.11 19.97 -17.41
CA ASN A 130 4.02 21.37 -17.81
C ASN A 130 2.58 21.93 -17.75
N THR A 131 1.57 21.07 -17.52
CA THR A 131 0.18 21.45 -17.42
C THR A 131 -0.50 20.82 -16.21
N GLY A 132 -1.50 21.48 -15.65
CA GLY A 132 -2.25 20.96 -14.50
C GLY A 132 -2.87 19.58 -14.76
N LEU A 133 -3.40 19.37 -15.99
CA LEU A 133 -3.96 18.06 -16.37
C LEU A 133 -2.91 16.93 -16.33
N GLN A 134 -1.67 17.21 -16.77
CA GLN A 134 -0.58 16.23 -16.70
C GLN A 134 -0.25 15.88 -15.25
N VAL A 135 -0.21 16.86 -14.35
CA VAL A 135 0.01 16.63 -12.92
C VAL A 135 -1.07 15.70 -12.35
N ILE A 136 -2.34 15.97 -12.64
CA ILE A 136 -3.48 15.15 -12.19
C ILE A 136 -3.37 13.73 -12.73
N LEU A 137 -3.11 13.57 -14.04
CA LEU A 137 -2.98 12.25 -14.68
C LEU A 137 -1.81 11.45 -14.11
N PHE A 138 -0.62 12.06 -13.98
CA PHE A 138 0.55 11.35 -13.45
C PHE A 138 0.37 10.99 -11.98
N ARG A 139 -0.32 11.79 -11.19
CA ARG A 139 -0.72 11.46 -9.83
C ARG A 139 -1.69 10.28 -9.76
N THR A 140 -2.63 10.21 -10.70
CA THR A 140 -3.52 9.03 -10.80
C THR A 140 -2.71 7.76 -11.06
N PHE A 141 -1.79 7.79 -12.01
CA PHE A 141 -0.93 6.63 -12.29
C PHE A 141 0.03 6.28 -11.14
N LEU A 142 0.50 7.26 -10.37
CA LEU A 142 1.23 6.99 -9.13
C LEU A 142 0.36 6.29 -8.09
N GLY A 143 -0.94 6.65 -8.00
CA GLY A 143 -1.93 5.94 -7.18
C GLY A 143 -2.11 4.48 -7.62
N VAL A 144 -2.15 4.22 -8.94
CA VAL A 144 -2.16 2.85 -9.49
C VAL A 144 -0.89 2.09 -9.10
N ALA A 145 0.27 2.71 -9.23
CA ALA A 145 1.56 2.08 -8.91
C ALA A 145 1.65 1.68 -7.43
N ILE A 146 1.20 2.54 -6.52
CA ILE A 146 1.24 2.24 -5.09
C ILE A 146 0.20 1.20 -4.67
N SER A 147 -0.96 1.14 -5.31
CA SER A 147 -1.95 0.09 -5.05
C SER A 147 -1.44 -1.31 -5.38
N MET A 148 -0.45 -1.43 -6.26
CA MET A 148 0.29 -2.67 -6.50
C MET A 148 1.29 -2.97 -5.37
N CYS A 149 1.95 -1.94 -4.83
CA CYS A 149 3.01 -2.10 -3.83
C CYS A 149 2.48 -2.37 -2.41
N LEU A 150 1.40 -1.72 -1.97
CA LEU A 150 0.92 -1.83 -0.58
C LEU A 150 0.53 -3.25 -0.17
N PRO A 151 -0.37 -3.97 -0.88
CA PRO A 151 -0.77 -5.32 -0.49
C PRO A 151 0.38 -6.32 -0.67
N THR A 152 1.21 -6.13 -1.70
CA THR A 152 2.34 -7.00 -1.97
C THR A 152 3.45 -6.86 -0.94
N ALA A 153 3.68 -5.67 -0.35
CA ALA A 153 4.63 -5.49 0.75
C ALA A 153 4.29 -6.38 1.95
N VAL A 154 3.02 -6.38 2.36
CA VAL A 154 2.52 -7.23 3.46
C VAL A 154 2.71 -8.70 3.14
N SER A 155 2.36 -9.13 1.93
CA SER A 155 2.54 -10.51 1.46
C SER A 155 4.02 -10.91 1.44
N LEU A 156 4.91 -10.04 0.93
CA LEU A 156 6.35 -10.29 0.88
C LEU A 156 6.97 -10.40 2.27
N ILE A 157 6.62 -9.53 3.21
CA ILE A 157 7.09 -9.60 4.61
C ILE A 157 6.64 -10.91 5.25
N THR A 158 5.36 -11.26 5.12
CA THR A 158 4.79 -12.47 5.77
C THR A 158 5.40 -13.76 5.24
N ASN A 159 5.74 -13.80 3.96
CA ASN A 159 6.30 -14.98 3.33
C ASN A 159 7.84 -15.06 3.43
N THR A 160 8.53 -13.93 3.56
CA THR A 160 9.99 -13.88 3.70
C THR A 160 10.44 -14.19 5.13
N PHE A 161 9.70 -13.67 6.12
CA PHE A 161 10.08 -13.80 7.52
C PHE A 161 9.13 -14.74 8.26
N PRO A 162 9.65 -15.80 8.95
CA PRO A 162 8.86 -16.62 9.85
C PRO A 162 8.33 -15.78 11.02
N LYS A 163 7.28 -16.28 11.70
CA LYS A 163 6.74 -15.61 12.89
C LYS A 163 7.87 -15.41 13.92
N GLY A 164 8.07 -14.16 14.35
CA GLY A 164 9.12 -13.80 15.32
C GLY A 164 9.58 -12.36 15.18
N THR A 165 10.66 -12.03 15.87
CA THR A 165 11.19 -10.66 15.99
C THR A 165 11.48 -10.00 14.62
N TRP A 166 12.09 -10.72 13.68
CA TRP A 166 12.40 -10.18 12.36
C TRP A 166 11.17 -9.74 11.57
N ARG A 167 10.09 -10.53 11.64
CA ARG A 167 8.81 -10.18 10.99
C ARG A 167 8.19 -8.93 11.63
N ASN A 168 8.23 -8.87 12.97
CA ASN A 168 7.71 -7.69 13.69
C ASN A 168 8.51 -6.43 13.35
N VAL A 169 9.84 -6.54 13.28
CA VAL A 169 10.72 -5.42 12.86
C VAL A 169 10.42 -5.00 11.43
N ALA A 170 10.22 -5.94 10.50
CA ALA A 170 9.87 -5.61 9.11
C ALA A 170 8.55 -4.84 9.01
N PHE A 171 7.51 -5.26 9.73
CA PHE A 171 6.25 -4.52 9.77
C PHE A 171 6.38 -3.17 10.46
N ALA A 172 7.13 -3.10 11.57
CA ALA A 172 7.34 -1.85 12.28
C ALA A 172 8.08 -0.83 11.39
N MET A 173 9.14 -1.24 10.70
CA MET A 173 9.89 -0.38 9.78
C MET A 173 9.03 0.09 8.60
N ASN A 174 8.22 -0.80 8.02
CA ASN A 174 7.31 -0.44 6.94
C ASN A 174 6.21 0.54 7.40
N GLY A 175 5.64 0.33 8.60
CA GLY A 175 4.63 1.20 9.19
C GLY A 175 5.17 2.55 9.62
N MET A 176 6.32 2.59 10.31
CA MET A 176 6.98 3.84 10.73
C MET A 176 7.53 4.65 9.55
N GLY A 177 7.93 3.99 8.48
CA GLY A 177 8.43 4.63 7.27
C GLY A 177 7.43 5.61 6.67
N GLN A 178 6.14 5.32 6.73
CA GLN A 178 5.12 6.15 6.11
C GLN A 178 4.99 7.54 6.75
N PRO A 179 4.71 7.71 8.07
CA PRO A 179 4.61 9.04 8.67
C PRO A 179 5.94 9.81 8.63
N LEU A 180 7.08 9.12 8.79
CA LEU A 180 8.39 9.75 8.66
C LEU A 180 8.65 10.24 7.23
N GLY A 181 8.27 9.45 6.22
CA GLY A 181 8.36 9.84 4.82
C GLY A 181 7.54 11.10 4.55
N TYR A 182 6.28 11.14 5.01
CA TYR A 182 5.41 12.29 4.84
C TYR A 182 6.00 13.55 5.48
N ALA A 183 6.45 13.46 6.74
CA ALA A 183 7.05 14.59 7.47
C ALA A 183 8.30 15.12 6.77
N LEU A 184 9.22 14.23 6.38
CA LEU A 184 10.39 14.62 5.61
C LEU A 184 10.04 15.17 4.23
N GLY A 185 8.98 14.66 3.61
CA GLY A 185 8.46 15.17 2.35
C GLY A 185 7.99 16.61 2.44
N LEU A 186 7.31 17.00 3.52
CA LEU A 186 6.92 18.38 3.77
C LEU A 186 8.14 19.30 3.89
N VAL A 187 9.14 18.91 4.66
CA VAL A 187 10.36 19.70 4.85
C VAL A 187 11.15 19.82 3.54
N LEU A 188 11.43 18.70 2.88
CA LEU A 188 12.17 18.70 1.62
C LEU A 188 11.39 19.41 0.51
N GLY A 189 10.06 19.25 0.46
CA GLY A 189 9.20 19.95 -0.49
C GLY A 189 9.33 21.46 -0.37
N GLY A 190 9.31 22.02 0.84
CA GLY A 190 9.58 23.43 1.08
C GLY A 190 10.97 23.85 0.64
N ILE A 191 12.02 23.15 1.13
CA ILE A 191 13.42 23.48 0.80
C ILE A 191 13.69 23.45 -0.71
N PHE A 192 13.23 22.42 -1.41
CA PHE A 192 13.42 22.33 -2.86
C PHE A 192 12.63 23.39 -3.62
N THR A 193 11.41 23.69 -3.19
CA THR A 193 10.57 24.70 -3.82
C THR A 193 11.22 26.08 -3.75
N ASP A 194 11.81 26.42 -2.62
CA ASP A 194 12.44 27.72 -2.39
C ASP A 194 13.86 27.83 -3.00
N SER A 195 14.55 26.72 -3.21
CA SER A 195 15.94 26.72 -3.67
C SER A 195 16.10 26.45 -5.17
N ILE A 196 15.84 25.21 -5.62
CA ILE A 196 16.12 24.74 -6.99
C ILE A 196 14.88 24.33 -7.76
N GLY A 197 13.71 24.39 -7.13
CA GLY A 197 12.42 24.07 -7.71
C GLY A 197 11.92 22.66 -7.35
N TRP A 198 10.59 22.54 -7.22
CA TRP A 198 9.88 21.32 -6.81
C TRP A 198 10.14 20.09 -7.71
N ARG A 199 10.43 20.31 -9.00
CA ARG A 199 10.73 19.26 -9.98
C ARG A 199 11.93 18.40 -9.55
N TRP A 200 12.95 19.03 -8.99
CA TRP A 200 14.16 18.32 -8.53
C TRP A 200 13.90 17.38 -7.36
N ALA A 201 12.94 17.69 -6.50
CA ALA A 201 12.54 16.78 -5.43
C ALA A 201 12.00 15.47 -5.99
N TYR A 202 11.19 15.51 -7.06
CA TYR A 202 10.69 14.30 -7.73
C TYR A 202 11.79 13.54 -8.47
N TYR A 203 12.72 14.22 -9.11
CA TYR A 203 13.86 13.53 -9.75
C TYR A 203 14.75 12.83 -8.73
N MET A 204 15.06 13.46 -7.61
CA MET A 204 15.78 12.84 -6.51
C MET A 204 15.04 11.58 -6.00
N MET A 205 13.74 11.68 -5.75
CA MET A 205 12.92 10.53 -5.38
C MET A 205 12.96 9.40 -6.40
N ALA A 206 12.85 9.73 -7.68
CA ALA A 206 12.87 8.74 -8.75
C ALA A 206 14.20 7.98 -8.80
N ILE A 207 15.33 8.67 -8.62
CA ILE A 207 16.66 8.05 -8.58
C ILE A 207 16.76 7.08 -7.40
N ILE A 208 16.38 7.52 -6.20
CA ILE A 208 16.45 6.66 -5.00
C ILE A 208 15.52 5.45 -5.16
N ASN A 209 14.29 5.68 -5.66
CA ASN A 209 13.34 4.59 -5.89
C ASN A 209 13.83 3.60 -6.94
N PHE A 210 14.47 4.07 -8.02
CA PHE A 210 15.06 3.22 -9.04
C PHE A 210 16.13 2.29 -8.45
N VAL A 211 17.01 2.82 -7.59
CA VAL A 211 18.04 2.03 -6.89
C VAL A 211 17.39 0.97 -5.98
N LEU A 212 16.38 1.35 -5.19
CA LEU A 212 15.67 0.41 -4.32
C LEU A 212 14.90 -0.64 -5.12
N SER A 213 14.24 -0.26 -6.21
CA SER A 213 13.51 -1.18 -7.09
C SER A 213 14.46 -2.19 -7.75
N THR A 214 15.64 -1.75 -8.16
CA THR A 214 16.67 -2.62 -8.74
C THR A 214 17.23 -3.58 -7.67
N ALA A 215 17.50 -3.09 -6.47
CA ALA A 215 17.94 -3.94 -5.35
C ALA A 215 16.88 -4.99 -4.98
N SER A 216 15.59 -4.68 -5.12
CA SER A 216 14.50 -5.60 -4.82
C SER A 216 14.45 -6.80 -5.75
N ILE A 217 14.90 -6.70 -7.00
CA ILE A 217 14.93 -7.81 -7.95
C ILE A 217 15.75 -8.98 -7.41
N TRP A 218 16.91 -8.68 -6.81
CA TRP A 218 17.82 -9.69 -6.28
C TRP A 218 17.56 -10.10 -4.83
N SER A 219 16.98 -9.20 -4.03
CA SER A 219 16.75 -9.47 -2.61
C SER A 219 15.44 -10.20 -2.33
N LEU A 220 14.40 -9.95 -3.13
CA LEU A 220 13.09 -10.56 -2.91
C LEU A 220 13.07 -12.03 -3.33
N PRO A 221 12.55 -12.94 -2.47
CA PRO A 221 12.43 -14.35 -2.80
C PRO A 221 11.38 -14.54 -3.92
N ASP A 222 11.66 -15.51 -4.79
CA ASP A 222 10.69 -15.94 -5.79
C ASP A 222 9.56 -16.71 -5.12
N MET A 223 8.39 -16.14 -5.14
CA MET A 223 7.18 -16.76 -4.60
C MET A 223 6.43 -17.46 -5.73
N LYS A 224 6.28 -18.77 -5.59
CA LYS A 224 5.41 -19.52 -6.50
C LYS A 224 3.96 -19.13 -6.24
N PRO A 225 3.16 -18.89 -7.28
CA PRO A 225 1.72 -18.65 -7.13
C PRO A 225 1.08 -19.80 -6.35
N ARG A 226 0.15 -19.49 -5.46
CA ARG A 226 -0.55 -20.47 -4.63
C ARG A 226 -1.48 -21.31 -5.51
N GLY A 227 -1.08 -22.56 -5.88
CA GLY A 227 -1.92 -23.58 -6.51
C GLY A 227 -1.68 -23.81 -8.01
N GLU A 228 -2.24 -24.91 -8.54
CA GLU A 228 -2.01 -25.46 -9.89
C GLU A 228 -2.85 -24.80 -11.02
N LYS A 229 -3.85 -23.98 -10.68
CA LYS A 229 -4.70 -23.33 -11.68
C LYS A 229 -3.94 -22.23 -12.44
N ARG A 230 -4.16 -22.14 -13.75
CA ARG A 230 -3.64 -21.04 -14.60
C ARG A 230 -4.04 -19.69 -14.01
N TRP A 231 -3.08 -18.76 -13.95
CA TRP A 231 -3.25 -17.40 -13.40
C TRP A 231 -4.45 -16.63 -14.03
N THR A 232 -4.75 -16.86 -15.33
CA THR A 232 -5.89 -16.25 -16.02
C THR A 232 -7.24 -16.69 -15.46
N LYS A 233 -7.39 -17.99 -15.09
CA LYS A 233 -8.62 -18.48 -14.47
C LYS A 233 -8.79 -17.94 -13.06
N ARG A 234 -7.70 -17.77 -12.32
CA ARG A 234 -7.72 -17.20 -10.97
C ARG A 234 -8.14 -15.74 -10.98
N LEU A 235 -7.58 -14.93 -11.89
CA LEU A 235 -8.01 -13.55 -12.05
C LEU A 235 -9.50 -13.41 -12.36
N ALA A 236 -10.08 -14.36 -13.09
CA ALA A 236 -11.51 -14.33 -13.47
C ALA A 236 -12.42 -14.88 -12.37
N GLU A 237 -12.02 -15.95 -11.67
CA GLU A 237 -12.87 -16.70 -10.74
C GLU A 237 -12.65 -16.32 -9.26
N ASP A 238 -11.42 -15.96 -8.86
CA ASP A 238 -11.05 -15.72 -7.45
C ASP A 238 -11.16 -14.22 -7.06
N ILE A 239 -11.31 -13.31 -8.04
CA ILE A 239 -11.50 -11.88 -7.77
C ILE A 239 -12.98 -11.55 -7.78
N ASP A 240 -13.47 -10.98 -6.69
CA ASP A 240 -14.81 -10.39 -6.61
C ASP A 240 -14.81 -9.03 -7.35
N TRP A 241 -14.96 -9.10 -8.69
CA TRP A 241 -15.03 -7.93 -9.54
C TRP A 241 -16.22 -7.02 -9.22
N ALA A 242 -17.34 -7.63 -8.76
CA ALA A 242 -18.51 -6.87 -8.38
C ALA A 242 -18.28 -6.08 -7.11
N GLY A 243 -17.70 -6.69 -6.08
CA GLY A 243 -17.33 -6.01 -4.84
C GLY A 243 -16.26 -4.93 -5.07
N ALA A 244 -15.26 -5.20 -5.91
CA ALA A 244 -14.24 -4.22 -6.30
C ALA A 244 -14.86 -3.02 -7.03
N ALA A 245 -15.78 -3.24 -7.95
CA ALA A 245 -16.50 -2.18 -8.67
C ALA A 245 -17.37 -1.34 -7.72
N ILE A 246 -18.13 -1.99 -6.83
CA ILE A 246 -18.99 -1.31 -5.85
C ILE A 246 -18.13 -0.44 -4.92
N MET A 247 -17.02 -0.97 -4.38
CA MET A 247 -16.10 -0.21 -3.53
C MET A 247 -15.48 0.97 -4.27
N SER A 248 -15.10 0.79 -5.54
CA SER A 248 -14.54 1.86 -6.37
C SER A 248 -15.55 2.97 -6.62
N VAL A 249 -16.79 2.61 -6.93
CA VAL A 249 -17.90 3.59 -7.13
C VAL A 249 -18.23 4.29 -5.80
N ALA A 250 -18.32 3.55 -4.69
CA ALA A 250 -18.61 4.13 -3.38
C ALA A 250 -17.52 5.15 -2.95
N LEU A 251 -16.24 4.80 -3.13
CA LEU A 251 -15.13 5.72 -2.87
C LEU A 251 -15.16 6.93 -3.82
N GLY A 252 -15.45 6.71 -5.10
CA GLY A 252 -15.61 7.78 -6.08
C GLY A 252 -16.71 8.77 -5.69
N LEU A 253 -17.87 8.26 -5.29
CA LEU A 253 -18.99 9.08 -4.82
C LEU A 253 -18.65 9.83 -3.53
N LEU A 254 -17.95 9.17 -2.58
CA LEU A 254 -17.54 9.80 -1.34
C LEU A 254 -16.62 11.01 -1.58
N PHE A 255 -15.74 10.94 -2.59
CA PHE A 255 -14.89 12.07 -2.96
C PHE A 255 -15.61 13.11 -3.81
N TYR A 256 -16.64 12.72 -4.57
CA TYR A 256 -17.36 13.62 -5.48
C TYR A 256 -18.40 14.49 -4.76
N VAL A 257 -19.15 13.92 -3.80
CA VAL A 257 -20.25 14.61 -3.11
C VAL A 257 -19.82 15.89 -2.40
N PRO A 258 -18.77 15.94 -1.58
CA PRO A 258 -18.35 17.18 -0.92
C PRO A 258 -17.95 18.28 -1.91
N HIS A 259 -17.41 17.90 -3.05
CA HIS A 259 -16.95 18.85 -4.06
C HIS A 259 -18.09 19.52 -4.84
N VAL A 260 -19.20 18.80 -5.04
CA VAL A 260 -20.40 19.37 -5.66
C VAL A 260 -21.08 20.36 -4.72
N ASP A 261 -21.06 20.09 -3.41
CA ASP A 261 -21.63 21.00 -2.41
C ASP A 261 -20.84 22.33 -2.34
N GLU A 262 -19.49 22.27 -2.38
CA GLU A 262 -18.64 23.47 -2.44
C GLU A 262 -18.90 24.31 -3.70
N LEU A 263 -19.01 23.69 -4.87
CA LEU A 263 -19.30 24.39 -6.13
C LEU A 263 -20.71 25.01 -6.16
N SER A 264 -21.68 24.40 -5.51
CA SER A 264 -23.04 24.93 -5.42
C SER A 264 -23.13 26.13 -4.48
N ASP A 265 -22.35 26.14 -3.40
CA ASP A 265 -22.30 27.28 -2.45
C ASP A 265 -21.57 28.49 -3.06
N GLU A 266 -20.50 28.29 -3.84
CA GLU A 266 -19.83 29.39 -4.56
C GLU A 266 -20.76 30.06 -5.60
N GLN A 267 -21.56 29.27 -6.31
CA GLN A 267 -22.53 29.80 -7.28
C GLN A 267 -23.72 30.52 -6.62
N GLY A 268 -24.11 30.07 -5.41
CA GLY A 268 -25.17 30.70 -4.62
C GLY A 268 -24.79 32.07 -4.04
N THR A 269 -23.51 32.28 -3.72
CA THR A 269 -23.00 33.54 -3.14
C THR A 269 -22.72 34.63 -4.16
N THR A 270 -22.49 34.28 -5.43
CA THR A 270 -22.29 35.28 -6.51
C THR A 270 -23.57 35.85 -7.08
N GLY A 271 -24.75 35.42 -6.65
CA GLY A 271 -26.06 35.82 -7.13
C GLY A 271 -26.78 36.89 -6.29
N VAL A 272 -26.17 37.41 -5.23
CA VAL A 272 -26.76 38.50 -4.40
C VAL A 272 -26.06 39.80 -4.72
N ASP A 273 -26.51 40.48 -5.77
CA ASP A 273 -26.21 41.88 -6.00
C ASP A 273 -26.90 42.72 -4.90
N PRO A 274 -26.20 43.58 -4.16
CA PRO A 274 -26.84 44.51 -3.27
C PRO A 274 -27.36 45.68 -4.12
N GLU A 275 -28.68 45.86 -4.15
CA GLU A 275 -29.31 47.13 -4.54
C GLU A 275 -29.03 48.26 -3.51
#